data_0854142d0fa208c96cd0982df6a8ccbb
#
_entry.id   0854142d0fa208c96cd0982df6a8ccbb
#
_cell.length_a   1.000
_cell.length_b   1.000
_cell.length_c   1.000
_cell.angle_alpha   90.00
_cell.angle_beta   90.00
_cell.angle_gamma   90.00
#
_symmetry.space_group_name_H-M   'P 1'
#
loop_
_entity.id
_entity.type
_entity.pdbx_description
1 polymer ?
#
loop_
_entity_poly.entity_id
_entity_poly.type
_entity_poly.pdbx_seq_one_letter_code
_entity_poly.pdbx_strand_id
1 'polypeptide(L)'
;DGTFTPTKTIQWMCTSSAGGGSDIFTRKISDIMTAQNLVNGQTIVVTNKTDGSGEIGRNEVAGLKKNADYQLLTFNSGDLMPMVTNTKNRSSNFRILAVMAVDKQLLFKGKDAKYDTFADVIDAVKAGNKVVIGGSKGDDIATYQALIAELGVSEDQLTYITYDSTGDAITAALGGHVEFVIAKPAAASEYVEAGSLIPILALANER
;
A
#
# COMPACT_ATOMS: atom_id res chain seq x y z
N ASP A 1 33.12 -7.97 12.70
CA ASP A 1 31.97 -7.50 11.90
C ASP A 1 31.87 -8.37 10.65
N GLY A 2 30.99 -9.39 10.71
CA GLY A 2 30.78 -10.26 9.57
C GLY A 2 29.79 -9.62 8.60
N THR A 3 30.29 -9.13 7.48
CA THR A 3 29.43 -8.69 6.37
C THR A 3 28.75 -9.92 5.79
N PHE A 4 27.42 -9.92 5.74
CA PHE A 4 26.66 -10.98 5.09
C PHE A 4 26.94 -10.98 3.58
N THR A 5 27.54 -12.06 3.08
CA THR A 5 27.82 -12.24 1.65
C THR A 5 26.94 -13.38 1.12
N PRO A 6 25.88 -13.08 0.34
CA PRO A 6 25.01 -14.13 -0.18
C PRO A 6 25.77 -15.08 -1.11
N THR A 7 25.45 -16.37 -0.99
CA THR A 7 26.02 -17.44 -1.83
C THR A 7 24.97 -18.21 -2.62
N LYS A 8 23.70 -17.84 -2.47
CA LYS A 8 22.56 -18.44 -3.16
C LYS A 8 21.43 -17.42 -3.32
N THR A 9 20.41 -17.78 -4.09
CA THR A 9 19.22 -16.97 -4.35
C THR A 9 18.57 -16.45 -3.07
N ILE A 10 18.25 -15.16 -3.04
CA ILE A 10 17.49 -14.49 -1.99
C ILE A 10 16.01 -14.51 -2.39
N GLN A 11 15.15 -14.98 -1.50
CA GLN A 11 13.70 -14.92 -1.65
C GLN A 11 13.17 -13.64 -1.02
N TRP A 12 12.27 -12.92 -1.69
CA TRP A 12 11.65 -11.72 -1.14
C TRP A 12 10.12 -11.80 -1.24
N MET A 13 9.49 -12.02 -0.10
CA MET A 13 8.05 -12.08 0.02
C MET A 13 7.46 -10.67 0.06
N CYS A 14 6.46 -10.42 -0.78
CA CYS A 14 5.63 -9.23 -0.76
C CYS A 14 4.17 -9.65 -0.53
N THR A 15 3.53 -9.12 0.51
CA THR A 15 2.15 -9.45 0.87
C THR A 15 1.10 -8.58 0.19
N SER A 16 1.53 -7.78 -0.80
CA SER A 16 0.70 -6.96 -1.67
C SER A 16 0.60 -7.56 -3.07
N SER A 17 -0.46 -7.24 -3.80
CA SER A 17 -0.60 -7.60 -5.21
C SER A 17 0.47 -6.94 -6.08
N ALA A 18 0.79 -7.58 -7.18
CA ALA A 18 1.67 -7.02 -8.19
C ALA A 18 1.13 -5.67 -8.67
N GLY A 19 2.03 -4.67 -8.80
CA GLY A 19 1.67 -3.30 -9.15
C GLY A 19 1.15 -2.44 -7.98
N GLY A 20 0.96 -3.00 -6.80
CA GLY A 20 0.69 -2.23 -5.59
C GLY A 20 1.94 -1.52 -5.06
N GLY A 21 1.76 -0.50 -4.20
CA GLY A 21 2.87 0.32 -3.69
C GLY A 21 4.00 -0.49 -3.05
N SER A 22 3.67 -1.52 -2.24
CA SER A 22 4.67 -2.40 -1.63
C SER A 22 5.42 -3.25 -2.66
N ASP A 23 4.75 -3.69 -3.74
CA ASP A 23 5.37 -4.47 -4.80
C ASP A 23 6.34 -3.60 -5.63
N ILE A 24 5.89 -2.40 -6.02
CA ILE A 24 6.73 -1.42 -6.73
C ILE A 24 7.98 -1.11 -5.92
N PHE A 25 7.82 -0.82 -4.63
CA PHE A 25 8.92 -0.58 -3.70
C PHE A 25 9.88 -1.77 -3.65
N THR A 26 9.35 -2.99 -3.42
CA THR A 26 10.15 -4.21 -3.31
C THR A 26 11.00 -4.45 -4.56
N ARG A 27 10.39 -4.35 -5.74
CA ARG A 27 11.09 -4.55 -7.01
C ARG A 27 12.12 -3.47 -7.26
N LYS A 28 11.81 -2.21 -6.96
CA LYS A 28 12.76 -1.10 -7.13
C LYS A 28 14.02 -1.29 -6.27
N ILE A 29 13.86 -1.69 -5.01
CA ILE A 29 15.00 -1.98 -4.14
C ILE A 29 15.76 -3.21 -4.62
N SER A 30 15.06 -4.28 -5.02
CA SER A 30 15.68 -5.47 -5.62
C SER A 30 16.55 -5.13 -6.84
N ASP A 31 16.02 -4.29 -7.73
CA ASP A 31 16.75 -3.84 -8.93
C ASP A 31 18.01 -3.05 -8.57
N ILE A 32 17.91 -2.14 -7.60
CA ILE A 32 19.06 -1.37 -7.12
C ILE A 32 20.12 -2.29 -6.49
N MET A 33 19.72 -3.24 -5.66
CA MET A 33 20.63 -4.19 -5.02
C MET A 33 21.36 -5.05 -6.07
N THR A 34 20.65 -5.46 -7.11
CA THR A 34 21.22 -6.23 -8.23
C THR A 34 22.16 -5.37 -9.06
N ALA A 35 21.73 -4.17 -9.48
CA ALA A 35 22.51 -3.28 -10.32
C ALA A 35 23.82 -2.82 -9.65
N GLN A 36 23.80 -2.64 -8.33
CA GLN A 36 24.97 -2.26 -7.54
C GLN A 36 25.78 -3.46 -7.02
N ASN A 37 25.42 -4.67 -7.43
CA ASN A 37 26.05 -5.93 -6.99
C ASN A 37 26.12 -6.10 -5.47
N LEU A 38 25.10 -5.61 -4.73
CA LEU A 38 25.03 -5.72 -3.26
C LEU A 38 24.71 -7.15 -2.79
N VAL A 39 24.35 -8.03 -3.71
CA VAL A 39 24.00 -9.41 -3.46
C VAL A 39 25.00 -10.42 -4.02
N ASN A 40 26.24 -9.98 -4.24
CA ASN A 40 27.34 -10.83 -4.70
C ASN A 40 26.96 -11.66 -5.94
N GLY A 41 26.31 -11.05 -6.93
CA GLY A 41 25.86 -11.71 -8.17
C GLY A 41 24.72 -12.72 -8.00
N GLN A 42 24.14 -12.84 -6.81
CA GLN A 42 23.01 -13.73 -6.57
C GLN A 42 21.68 -13.13 -7.07
N THR A 43 20.76 -13.99 -7.45
CA THR A 43 19.41 -13.59 -7.89
C THR A 43 18.53 -13.25 -6.68
N ILE A 44 17.72 -12.20 -6.81
CA ILE A 44 16.60 -11.91 -5.91
C ILE A 44 15.31 -12.32 -6.61
N VAL A 45 14.49 -13.16 -5.96
CA VAL A 45 13.20 -13.59 -6.46
C VAL A 45 12.09 -12.98 -5.60
N VAL A 46 11.30 -12.08 -6.20
CA VAL A 46 10.14 -11.45 -5.54
C VAL A 46 8.89 -12.28 -5.80
N THR A 47 8.19 -12.65 -4.73
CA THR A 47 6.93 -13.42 -4.79
C THR A 47 5.82 -12.65 -4.09
N ASN A 48 4.67 -12.50 -4.75
CA ASN A 48 3.48 -11.86 -4.18
C ASN A 48 2.55 -12.91 -3.57
N LYS A 49 2.12 -12.71 -2.30
CA LYS A 49 1.11 -13.52 -1.61
C LYS A 49 0.15 -12.65 -0.82
N THR A 50 -1.05 -12.48 -1.34
CA THR A 50 -2.08 -11.56 -0.81
C THR A 50 -3.14 -12.23 0.03
N ASP A 51 -3.25 -13.56 -0.04
CA ASP A 51 -4.31 -14.33 0.61
C ASP A 51 -4.38 -14.08 2.13
N GLY A 52 -5.60 -13.98 2.63
CA GLY A 52 -5.86 -13.67 4.03
C GLY A 52 -5.30 -12.31 4.44
N SER A 53 -5.38 -11.30 3.59
CA SER A 53 -4.76 -9.98 3.79
C SER A 53 -3.24 -10.08 4.04
N GLY A 54 -2.57 -10.95 3.28
CA GLY A 54 -1.13 -11.20 3.37
C GLY A 54 -0.70 -12.15 4.49
N GLU A 55 -1.63 -12.66 5.31
CA GLU A 55 -1.31 -13.50 6.47
C GLU A 55 -0.65 -14.81 6.05
N ILE A 56 -1.03 -15.39 4.91
CA ILE A 56 -0.40 -16.62 4.41
C ILE A 56 1.08 -16.39 4.11
N GLY A 57 1.41 -15.29 3.43
CA GLY A 57 2.80 -14.93 3.15
C GLY A 57 3.61 -14.65 4.43
N ARG A 58 3.03 -13.93 5.39
CA ARG A 58 3.68 -13.69 6.70
C ARG A 58 3.89 -14.97 7.48
N ASN A 59 2.91 -15.87 7.51
CA ASN A 59 3.04 -17.19 8.18
C ASN A 59 4.16 -18.04 7.57
N GLU A 60 4.27 -18.02 6.25
CA GLU A 60 5.33 -18.75 5.54
C GLU A 60 6.71 -18.25 5.95
N VAL A 61 6.91 -16.94 5.97
CA VAL A 61 8.19 -16.34 6.39
C VAL A 61 8.46 -16.58 7.87
N ALA A 62 7.48 -16.36 8.74
CA ALA A 62 7.62 -16.57 10.18
C ALA A 62 7.88 -18.04 10.55
N GLY A 63 7.38 -18.97 9.75
CA GLY A 63 7.53 -20.42 9.97
C GLY A 63 8.85 -21.02 9.48
N LEU A 64 9.71 -20.24 8.84
CA LEU A 64 10.97 -20.73 8.30
C LEU A 64 11.93 -21.18 9.41
N LYS A 65 12.35 -22.45 9.34
CA LYS A 65 13.33 -23.02 10.25
C LYS A 65 14.75 -23.10 9.67
N LYS A 66 14.85 -22.99 8.34
CA LYS A 66 16.12 -23.06 7.60
C LYS A 66 16.14 -21.96 6.55
N ASN A 67 17.32 -21.45 6.24
CA ASN A 67 17.54 -20.42 5.22
C ASN A 67 16.81 -19.08 5.50
N ALA A 68 16.45 -18.80 6.74
CA ALA A 68 15.80 -17.54 7.10
C ALA A 68 16.65 -16.32 6.74
N ASP A 69 17.99 -16.44 6.75
CA ASP A 69 18.93 -15.39 6.33
C ASP A 69 18.84 -15.06 4.83
N TYR A 70 18.16 -15.90 4.04
CA TYR A 70 17.92 -15.72 2.61
C TYR A 70 16.47 -15.40 2.29
N GLN A 71 15.69 -15.06 3.31
CA GLN A 71 14.28 -14.69 3.15
C GLN A 71 14.06 -13.26 3.64
N LEU A 72 13.66 -12.38 2.72
CA LEU A 72 13.19 -11.03 3.02
C LEU A 72 11.66 -10.99 3.01
N LEU A 73 11.11 -10.06 3.74
CA LEU A 73 9.69 -9.72 3.76
C LEU A 73 9.55 -8.20 3.67
N THR A 74 8.79 -7.73 2.70
CA THR A 74 8.32 -6.35 2.71
C THR A 74 7.18 -6.23 3.69
N PHE A 75 7.36 -5.37 4.67
CA PHE A 75 6.42 -5.13 5.75
C PHE A 75 6.01 -3.66 5.76
N ASN A 76 4.74 -3.38 5.76
CA ASN A 76 4.21 -2.01 5.80
C ASN A 76 3.26 -1.80 7.00
N SER A 77 2.86 -0.57 7.25
CA SER A 77 1.95 -0.23 8.36
C SER A 77 0.61 -0.96 8.26
N GLY A 78 0.12 -1.22 7.05
CA GLY A 78 -1.13 -1.96 6.81
C GLY A 78 -1.06 -3.43 7.24
N ASP A 79 0.13 -4.02 7.32
CA ASP A 79 0.32 -5.39 7.82
C ASP A 79 0.13 -5.47 9.35
N LEU A 80 0.25 -4.35 10.08
CA LEU A 80 0.09 -4.32 11.53
C LEU A 80 -1.37 -4.61 11.95
N MET A 81 -2.34 -4.11 11.21
CA MET A 81 -3.76 -4.31 11.55
C MET A 81 -4.17 -5.78 11.57
N PRO A 82 -3.94 -6.58 10.51
CA PRO A 82 -4.18 -8.01 10.55
C PRO A 82 -3.42 -8.74 11.66
N MET A 83 -2.22 -8.26 12.02
CA MET A 83 -1.43 -8.86 13.10
C MET A 83 -1.99 -8.56 14.49
N VAL A 84 -2.68 -7.45 14.68
CA VAL A 84 -3.39 -7.14 15.93
C VAL A 84 -4.65 -7.97 16.06
N THR A 85 -5.41 -8.14 14.99
CA THR A 85 -6.68 -8.87 14.96
C THR A 85 -6.51 -10.38 14.79
N ASN A 86 -5.45 -10.81 14.11
CA ASN A 86 -5.09 -12.21 13.90
C ASN A 86 -4.12 -12.66 14.99
N THR A 87 -4.37 -13.80 15.59
CA THR A 87 -3.59 -14.30 16.73
C THR A 87 -2.29 -15.01 16.37
N LYS A 88 -2.02 -15.30 15.09
CA LYS A 88 -0.90 -16.15 14.68
C LYS A 88 0.44 -15.44 14.68
N ASN A 89 0.53 -14.25 14.09
CA ASN A 89 1.78 -13.52 13.97
C ASN A 89 1.82 -12.25 14.81
N ARG A 90 3.03 -11.88 15.20
CA ARG A 90 3.37 -10.62 15.86
C ARG A 90 4.65 -10.07 15.23
N SER A 91 4.89 -8.78 15.37
CA SER A 91 6.14 -8.15 14.90
C SER A 91 7.39 -8.84 15.45
N SER A 92 7.30 -9.41 16.65
CA SER A 92 8.39 -10.17 17.30
C SER A 92 8.73 -11.48 16.59
N ASN A 93 7.91 -11.97 15.66
CA ASN A 93 8.24 -13.13 14.84
C ASN A 93 9.20 -12.81 13.68
N PHE A 94 9.48 -11.54 13.47
CA PHE A 94 10.32 -11.05 12.38
C PHE A 94 11.48 -10.22 12.92
N ARG A 95 12.63 -10.29 12.24
CA ARG A 95 13.74 -9.39 12.50
C ARG A 95 13.62 -8.18 11.59
N ILE A 96 13.35 -7.01 12.17
CA ILE A 96 13.32 -5.75 11.42
C ILE A 96 14.76 -5.39 11.04
N LEU A 97 15.01 -5.23 9.75
CA LEU A 97 16.32 -4.86 9.20
C LEU A 97 16.46 -3.35 9.03
N ALA A 98 15.44 -2.71 8.45
CA ALA A 98 15.43 -1.27 8.20
C ALA A 98 14.00 -0.74 8.05
N VAL A 99 13.81 0.55 8.36
CA VAL A 99 12.66 1.34 7.91
C VAL A 99 13.14 2.14 6.71
N MET A 100 12.65 1.80 5.53
CA MET A 100 13.18 2.32 4.26
C MET A 100 12.45 3.56 3.77
N ALA A 101 11.16 3.70 4.08
CA ALA A 101 10.34 4.83 3.65
C ALA A 101 9.20 5.09 4.62
N VAL A 102 8.78 6.35 4.70
CA VAL A 102 7.54 6.78 5.34
C VAL A 102 6.75 7.56 4.30
N ASP A 103 5.68 6.94 3.80
CA ASP A 103 4.82 7.55 2.79
C ASP A 103 3.59 8.19 3.41
N LYS A 104 3.25 9.37 2.91
CA LYS A 104 1.95 10.01 3.17
C LYS A 104 0.94 9.52 2.15
N GLN A 105 -0.32 9.45 2.54
CA GLN A 105 -1.40 9.14 1.63
C GLN A 105 -2.04 10.41 1.08
N LEU A 106 -2.49 10.33 -0.15
CA LEU A 106 -3.22 11.40 -0.81
C LEU A 106 -4.56 10.87 -1.29
N LEU A 107 -5.51 11.77 -1.42
CA LEU A 107 -6.75 11.54 -2.13
C LEU A 107 -6.61 12.07 -3.55
N PHE A 108 -6.88 11.20 -4.51
CA PHE A 108 -6.84 11.54 -5.94
C PHE A 108 -8.24 11.42 -6.53
N LYS A 109 -8.52 12.23 -7.52
CA LYS A 109 -9.67 12.07 -8.41
C LYS A 109 -9.22 11.60 -9.79
N GLY A 110 -10.09 10.88 -10.51
CA GLY A 110 -9.95 10.71 -11.95
C GLY A 110 -10.13 12.07 -12.66
N LYS A 111 -9.52 12.24 -13.82
CA LYS A 111 -9.61 13.51 -14.58
C LYS A 111 -11.06 13.92 -14.90
N ASP A 112 -11.93 12.94 -15.11
CA ASP A 112 -13.34 13.14 -15.49
C ASP A 112 -14.29 13.05 -14.28
N ALA A 113 -13.76 13.04 -13.05
CA ALA A 113 -14.57 13.00 -11.84
C ALA A 113 -15.43 14.27 -11.69
N LYS A 114 -16.63 14.08 -11.15
CA LYS A 114 -17.67 15.10 -10.99
C LYS A 114 -17.24 16.32 -10.16
N TYR A 115 -16.34 16.13 -9.21
CA TYR A 115 -15.93 17.16 -8.26
C TYR A 115 -14.54 17.69 -8.62
N ASP A 116 -14.34 19.01 -8.60
CA ASP A 116 -13.07 19.62 -8.97
C ASP A 116 -12.12 19.73 -7.78
N THR A 117 -12.64 20.04 -6.60
CA THR A 117 -11.88 20.24 -5.37
C THR A 117 -12.40 19.37 -4.23
N PHE A 118 -11.61 19.21 -3.19
CA PHE A 118 -12.07 18.54 -1.98
C PHE A 118 -13.17 19.32 -1.24
N ALA A 119 -13.20 20.64 -1.36
CA ALA A 119 -14.27 21.47 -0.82
C ALA A 119 -15.62 21.12 -1.47
N ASP A 120 -15.64 20.91 -2.79
CA ASP A 120 -16.86 20.50 -3.51
C ASP A 120 -17.37 19.13 -3.03
N VAL A 121 -16.44 18.21 -2.67
CA VAL A 121 -16.78 16.91 -2.09
C VAL A 121 -17.47 17.08 -0.74
N ILE A 122 -16.92 17.94 0.13
CA ILE A 122 -17.49 18.22 1.45
C ILE A 122 -18.89 18.80 1.32
N ASP A 123 -19.07 19.76 0.43
CA ASP A 123 -20.36 20.40 0.21
C ASP A 123 -21.40 19.40 -0.35
N ALA A 124 -21.00 18.55 -1.27
CA ALA A 124 -21.84 17.48 -1.80
C ALA A 124 -22.27 16.48 -0.71
N VAL A 125 -21.34 16.04 0.11
CA VAL A 125 -21.61 15.11 1.23
C VAL A 125 -22.56 15.75 2.24
N LYS A 126 -22.35 17.00 2.62
CA LYS A 126 -23.23 17.77 3.51
C LYS A 126 -24.64 17.99 2.90
N ALA A 127 -24.73 18.10 1.59
CA ALA A 127 -26.01 18.20 0.87
C ALA A 127 -26.73 16.83 0.74
N GLY A 128 -26.18 15.76 1.28
CA GLY A 128 -26.78 14.41 1.26
C GLY A 128 -26.45 13.60 0.01
N ASN A 129 -25.54 14.06 -0.84
CA ASN A 129 -25.06 13.26 -1.95
C ASN A 129 -24.11 12.17 -1.44
N LYS A 130 -24.25 10.97 -2.01
CA LYS A 130 -23.29 9.88 -1.77
C LYS A 130 -22.03 10.10 -2.61
N VAL A 131 -20.89 9.96 -1.97
CA VAL A 131 -19.57 10.01 -2.60
C VAL A 131 -18.84 8.73 -2.25
N VAL A 132 -18.13 8.15 -3.22
CA VAL A 132 -17.45 6.87 -3.07
C VAL A 132 -15.95 7.04 -3.21
N ILE A 133 -15.22 6.54 -2.22
CA ILE A 133 -13.75 6.46 -2.21
C ILE A 133 -13.34 5.00 -2.36
N GLY A 134 -12.40 4.71 -3.24
CA GLY A 134 -11.74 3.42 -3.33
C GLY A 134 -10.38 3.44 -2.64
N GLY A 135 -9.93 2.28 -2.20
CA GLY A 135 -8.59 2.09 -1.66
C GLY A 135 -8.34 0.62 -1.32
N SER A 136 -7.12 0.31 -0.91
CA SER A 136 -6.77 -1.04 -0.49
C SER A 136 -7.13 -1.31 0.97
N LYS A 137 -6.92 -2.52 1.41
CA LYS A 137 -7.03 -2.94 2.81
C LYS A 137 -5.89 -2.32 3.64
N GLY A 138 -6.07 -2.31 4.95
CA GLY A 138 -5.02 -1.93 5.89
C GLY A 138 -4.98 -0.42 6.15
N ASP A 139 -3.87 0.24 5.83
CA ASP A 139 -3.66 1.64 6.16
C ASP A 139 -4.57 2.61 5.39
N ASP A 140 -5.03 2.27 4.19
CA ASP A 140 -5.99 3.08 3.44
C ASP A 140 -7.34 3.15 4.17
N ILE A 141 -7.81 2.03 4.72
CA ILE A 141 -9.04 2.00 5.54
C ILE A 141 -8.87 2.85 6.81
N ALA A 142 -7.75 2.71 7.51
CA ALA A 142 -7.50 3.50 8.71
C ALA A 142 -7.45 5.00 8.40
N THR A 143 -6.85 5.37 7.27
CA THR A 143 -6.81 6.75 6.79
C THR A 143 -8.21 7.26 6.44
N TYR A 144 -9.02 6.46 5.75
CA TYR A 144 -10.41 6.79 5.47
C TYR A 144 -11.23 6.98 6.75
N GLN A 145 -11.08 6.09 7.73
CA GLN A 145 -11.78 6.20 9.02
C GLN A 145 -11.40 7.47 9.77
N ALA A 146 -10.11 7.83 9.76
CA ALA A 146 -9.67 9.10 10.33
C ALA A 146 -10.26 10.30 9.58
N LEU A 147 -10.33 10.23 8.25
CA LEU A 147 -10.90 11.29 7.41
C LEU A 147 -12.39 11.52 7.73
N ILE A 148 -13.22 10.47 7.76
CA ILE A 148 -14.65 10.64 8.07
C ILE A 148 -14.88 11.12 9.49
N ALA A 149 -14.06 10.68 10.45
CA ALA A 149 -14.14 11.15 11.83
C ALA A 149 -13.82 12.65 11.93
N GLU A 150 -12.78 13.12 11.25
CA GLU A 150 -12.40 14.53 11.21
C GLU A 150 -13.46 15.41 10.52
N LEU A 151 -14.07 14.90 9.46
CA LEU A 151 -15.14 15.59 8.73
C LEU A 151 -16.49 15.55 9.48
N GLY A 152 -16.65 14.66 10.47
CA GLY A 152 -17.93 14.45 11.17
C GLY A 152 -19.03 13.90 10.26
N VAL A 153 -18.67 13.10 9.25
CA VAL A 153 -19.61 12.45 8.32
C VAL A 153 -19.68 10.95 8.56
N SER A 154 -20.77 10.33 8.10
CA SER A 154 -20.97 8.88 8.24
C SER A 154 -20.43 8.12 7.03
N GLU A 155 -20.22 6.80 7.20
CA GLU A 155 -19.83 5.89 6.12
C GLU A 155 -20.89 5.81 5.00
N ASP A 156 -22.15 6.06 5.31
CA ASP A 156 -23.23 6.12 4.30
C ASP A 156 -23.14 7.35 3.39
N GLN A 157 -22.58 8.44 3.90
CA GLN A 157 -22.41 9.69 3.16
C GLN A 157 -21.12 9.67 2.32
N LEU A 158 -20.03 9.19 2.90
CA LEU A 158 -18.73 9.04 2.24
C LEU A 158 -18.33 7.56 2.31
N THR A 159 -18.75 6.80 1.31
CA THR A 159 -18.61 5.34 1.30
C THR A 159 -17.21 4.91 0.88
N TYR A 160 -16.68 3.85 1.51
CA TYR A 160 -15.40 3.26 1.12
C TYR A 160 -15.59 1.89 0.46
N ILE A 161 -14.98 1.70 -0.71
CA ILE A 161 -14.91 0.40 -1.38
C ILE A 161 -13.49 -0.14 -1.28
N THR A 162 -13.37 -1.32 -0.71
CA THR A 162 -12.08 -2.00 -0.53
C THR A 162 -11.71 -2.81 -1.77
N TYR A 163 -10.49 -2.62 -2.25
CA TYR A 163 -9.86 -3.39 -3.33
C TYR A 163 -8.69 -4.22 -2.79
N ASP A 164 -8.27 -5.22 -3.54
CA ASP A 164 -7.16 -6.10 -3.14
C ASP A 164 -5.80 -5.42 -3.20
N SER A 165 -5.67 -4.39 -4.04
CA SER A 165 -4.46 -3.54 -4.12
C SER A 165 -4.83 -2.09 -4.42
N THR A 166 -3.88 -1.18 -4.15
CA THR A 166 -3.98 0.22 -4.56
C THR A 166 -4.08 0.35 -6.09
N GLY A 167 -3.40 -0.53 -6.87
CA GLY A 167 -3.49 -0.55 -8.32
C GLY A 167 -4.90 -0.85 -8.83
N ASP A 168 -5.59 -1.80 -8.19
CA ASP A 168 -7.00 -2.12 -8.53
C ASP A 168 -7.92 -0.94 -8.20
N ALA A 169 -7.70 -0.27 -7.05
CA ALA A 169 -8.47 0.91 -6.67
C ALA A 169 -8.24 2.08 -7.64
N ILE A 170 -7.00 2.30 -8.08
CA ILE A 170 -6.67 3.31 -9.10
C ILE A 170 -7.39 2.98 -10.41
N THR A 171 -7.35 1.72 -10.86
CA THR A 171 -8.05 1.28 -12.07
C THR A 171 -9.55 1.54 -11.96
N ALA A 172 -10.16 1.30 -10.81
CA ALA A 172 -11.56 1.59 -10.56
C ALA A 172 -11.88 3.10 -10.63
N ALA A 173 -11.01 3.95 -10.11
CA ALA A 173 -11.16 5.41 -10.19
C ALA A 173 -11.02 5.91 -11.64
N LEU A 174 -10.06 5.37 -12.40
CA LEU A 174 -9.88 5.69 -13.82
C LEU A 174 -11.08 5.24 -14.68
N GLY A 175 -11.71 4.13 -14.28
CA GLY A 175 -12.92 3.60 -14.93
C GLY A 175 -14.22 4.27 -14.47
N GLY A 176 -14.17 5.21 -13.53
CA GLY A 176 -15.35 5.89 -13.00
C GLY A 176 -16.24 5.04 -12.09
N HIS A 177 -15.72 3.91 -11.57
CA HIS A 177 -16.43 3.05 -10.62
C HIS A 177 -16.43 3.61 -9.19
N VAL A 178 -15.46 4.47 -8.88
CA VAL A 178 -15.37 5.30 -7.67
C VAL A 178 -14.97 6.70 -8.07
N GLU A 179 -15.40 7.71 -7.30
CA GLU A 179 -15.06 9.11 -7.59
C GLU A 179 -13.61 9.43 -7.21
N PHE A 180 -13.15 8.83 -6.14
CA PHE A 180 -11.84 9.09 -5.55
C PHE A 180 -11.11 7.81 -5.17
N VAL A 181 -9.79 7.92 -5.08
CA VAL A 181 -8.94 6.83 -4.57
C VAL A 181 -7.95 7.38 -3.55
N ILE A 182 -7.83 6.67 -2.42
CA ILE A 182 -6.72 6.87 -1.47
C ILE A 182 -5.54 6.06 -1.97
N ALA A 183 -4.40 6.72 -2.16
CA ALA A 183 -3.18 6.07 -2.63
C ALA A 183 -1.94 6.78 -2.11
N LYS A 184 -0.82 6.05 -2.12
CA LYS A 184 0.51 6.62 -1.90
C LYS A 184 1.06 7.18 -3.21
N PRO A 185 1.90 8.23 -3.16
CA PRO A 185 2.48 8.85 -4.36
C PRO A 185 3.15 7.85 -5.29
N ALA A 186 3.90 6.88 -4.75
CA ALA A 186 4.60 5.88 -5.55
C ALA A 186 3.69 5.06 -6.48
N ALA A 187 2.46 4.77 -6.04
CA ALA A 187 1.49 4.01 -6.84
C ALA A 187 0.73 4.89 -7.84
N ALA A 188 0.67 6.21 -7.61
CA ALA A 188 -0.14 7.14 -8.39
C ALA A 188 0.68 8.00 -9.37
N SER A 189 2.01 8.10 -9.22
CA SER A 189 2.87 9.06 -9.93
C SER A 189 2.72 9.00 -11.44
N GLU A 190 2.76 7.82 -12.04
CA GLU A 190 2.64 7.65 -13.50
C GLU A 190 1.29 8.16 -14.04
N TYR A 191 0.22 7.95 -13.28
CA TYR A 191 -1.13 8.42 -13.65
C TYR A 191 -1.27 9.93 -13.48
N VAL A 192 -0.58 10.51 -12.49
CA VAL A 192 -0.53 11.98 -12.29
C VAL A 192 0.27 12.63 -13.41
N GLU A 193 1.43 12.09 -13.76
CA GLU A 193 2.23 12.59 -14.89
C GLU A 193 1.50 12.48 -16.22
N ALA A 194 0.69 11.43 -16.41
CA ALA A 194 -0.18 11.27 -17.56
C ALA A 194 -1.44 12.16 -17.52
N GLY A 195 -1.68 12.90 -16.43
CA GLY A 195 -2.89 13.72 -16.24
C GLY A 195 -4.18 12.93 -16.06
N SER A 196 -4.09 11.62 -15.79
CA SER A 196 -5.25 10.72 -15.60
C SER A 196 -5.78 10.76 -14.17
N LEU A 197 -4.89 10.98 -13.18
CA LEU A 197 -5.23 11.23 -11.79
C LEU A 197 -4.80 12.64 -11.38
N ILE A 198 -5.59 13.27 -10.53
CA ILE A 198 -5.35 14.60 -10.00
C ILE A 198 -5.37 14.51 -8.47
N PRO A 199 -4.28 14.87 -7.76
CA PRO A 199 -4.29 14.94 -6.32
C PRO A 199 -5.11 16.13 -5.84
N ILE A 200 -6.05 15.90 -4.90
CA ILE A 200 -6.94 16.94 -4.37
C ILE A 200 -6.79 17.17 -2.88
N LEU A 201 -6.22 16.21 -2.14
CA LEU A 201 -6.00 16.34 -0.70
C LEU A 201 -4.75 15.57 -0.28
N ALA A 202 -3.90 16.20 0.52
CA ALA A 202 -2.82 15.52 1.24
C ALA A 202 -3.32 15.12 2.64
N LEU A 203 -3.26 13.83 2.94
CA LEU A 203 -3.66 13.26 4.23
C LEU A 203 -2.44 13.28 5.19
N ALA A 204 -2.01 14.49 5.52
CA ALA A 204 -0.83 14.77 6.33
C ALA A 204 -0.98 16.10 7.06
N ASN A 205 -0.18 16.29 8.13
CA ASN A 205 -0.20 17.55 8.90
C ASN A 205 0.38 18.74 8.13
N GLU A 206 1.20 18.46 7.10
CA GLU A 206 1.86 19.47 6.26
C GLU A 206 1.81 19.00 4.78
N ARG A 207 1.84 19.97 3.85
CA ARG A 207 1.91 19.73 2.40
C ARG A 207 3.31 19.35 1.98
#